data_2899a39fe289ba1a7573a7db06d2f301
#
_entry.id   2899a39fe289ba1a7573a7db06d2f301
#
_cell.length_a   1.000
_cell.length_b   1.000
_cell.length_c   1.000
_cell.angle_alpha   90.00
_cell.angle_beta   90.00
_cell.angle_gamma   90.00
#
_symmetry.space_group_name_H-M   'P 1'
#
loop_
_entity.id
_entity.type
_entity.pdbx_description
1 polymer ?
#
loop_
_entity_poly.entity_id
_entity_poly.type
_entity_poly.pdbx_seq_one_letter_code
_entity_poly.pdbx_strand_id
1 'polypeptide(L)'
;RGLGDVYKRQLWCGEEDYDRIPLQTVNGVTIAYLSYTEHTNGIRQNKNMTANVIYTSQTDVIEHQVRLARQQADFVVVGVHWGVENSHAVVDSQRTLAQNLADWGADVIVGTHPHVLQDAQWLTAADGRRSFVAFSLGNFLSTQSRPDQLVGAILTLQLQKTTQPNGSVQCEVLAPQLHPTVTHYDAGKSNVRTYLLRDYTQELAAAHGVRANYSDFSLDRIQKIAQNNISASFLALT
;
A
#
# COMPACT_ATOMS: atom_id res chain seq x y z
N ARG A 1 -2.08 -10.42 11.05
CA ARG A 1 -3.01 -10.52 9.90
C ARG A 1 -2.57 -9.42 8.92
N GLY A 2 -2.05 -9.81 7.75
CA GLY A 2 -1.52 -8.86 6.79
C GLY A 2 -2.62 -8.16 5.98
N LEU A 3 -2.26 -7.09 5.25
CA LEU A 3 -3.14 -6.34 4.34
C LEU A 3 -3.90 -7.25 3.35
N GLY A 4 -3.38 -8.44 3.02
CA GLY A 4 -4.07 -9.42 2.19
C GLY A 4 -5.44 -9.87 2.71
N ASP A 5 -5.70 -9.78 4.04
CA ASP A 5 -7.02 -10.06 4.61
C ASP A 5 -7.97 -8.86 4.47
N VAL A 6 -7.45 -7.64 4.30
CA VAL A 6 -8.24 -6.43 4.06
C VAL A 6 -8.91 -6.49 2.69
N TYR A 7 -8.17 -6.92 1.65
CA TYR A 7 -8.73 -7.11 0.31
C TYR A 7 -9.85 -8.16 0.24
N LYS A 8 -9.79 -9.20 1.07
CA LYS A 8 -10.82 -10.24 1.11
C LYS A 8 -12.11 -9.82 1.83
N ARG A 9 -12.08 -8.75 2.62
CA ARG A 9 -13.24 -8.26 3.38
C ARG A 9 -14.07 -7.20 2.65
N GLN A 10 -13.65 -6.78 1.47
CA GLN A 10 -14.33 -5.73 0.68
C GLN A 10 -15.30 -6.28 -0.36
N LEU A 11 -15.82 -7.45 -0.12
CA LEU A 11 -16.95 -7.95 -0.86
C LEU A 11 -18.23 -7.33 -0.27
N TRP A 12 -18.71 -6.27 -0.88
CA TRP A 12 -19.95 -5.59 -0.51
C TRP A 12 -21.13 -6.25 -1.21
N CYS A 13 -22.21 -6.49 -0.47
CA CYS A 13 -23.38 -7.19 -0.98
C CYS A 13 -24.52 -6.26 -1.43
N GLY A 14 -24.22 -5.07 -1.92
CA GLY A 14 -25.20 -4.09 -2.41
C GLY A 14 -24.93 -2.67 -1.91
N GLU A 15 -25.69 -1.69 -2.35
CA GLU A 15 -25.56 -0.27 -1.96
C GLU A 15 -25.80 -0.07 -0.45
N GLU A 16 -26.61 -0.89 0.17
CA GLU A 16 -26.90 -0.85 1.62
C GLU A 16 -25.65 -1.12 2.50
N ASP A 17 -24.66 -1.82 1.94
CA ASP A 17 -23.43 -2.15 2.67
C ASP A 17 -22.36 -1.05 2.58
N TYR A 18 -22.56 0.02 1.79
CA TYR A 18 -21.58 1.10 1.69
C TYR A 18 -21.38 1.84 3.01
N ASP A 19 -22.35 1.80 3.92
CA ASP A 19 -22.28 2.40 5.25
C ASP A 19 -21.59 1.49 6.28
N ARG A 20 -21.31 0.25 5.92
CA ARG A 20 -20.67 -0.71 6.81
C ARG A 20 -19.17 -0.62 6.75
N ILE A 21 -18.58 0.23 7.59
CA ILE A 21 -17.14 0.43 7.66
C ILE A 21 -16.47 -0.71 8.49
N PRO A 22 -15.48 -1.43 7.94
CA PRO A 22 -14.69 -2.40 8.71
C PRO A 22 -13.84 -1.70 9.76
N LEU A 23 -14.08 -1.98 11.02
CA LEU A 23 -13.36 -1.40 12.16
C LEU A 23 -12.58 -2.48 12.91
N GLN A 24 -11.40 -2.11 13.41
CA GLN A 24 -10.60 -2.91 14.33
C GLN A 24 -10.09 -2.04 15.46
N THR A 25 -10.31 -2.45 16.70
CA THR A 25 -9.75 -1.77 17.89
C THR A 25 -8.59 -2.58 18.46
N VAL A 26 -7.44 -1.92 18.60
CA VAL A 26 -6.22 -2.49 19.18
C VAL A 26 -5.66 -1.50 20.19
N ASN A 27 -5.47 -1.93 21.43
CA ASN A 27 -4.93 -1.08 22.53
C ASN A 27 -5.68 0.26 22.71
N GLY A 28 -7.00 0.26 22.52
CA GLY A 28 -7.83 1.46 22.67
C GLY A 28 -7.80 2.41 21.47
N VAL A 29 -7.12 2.03 20.37
CA VAL A 29 -7.11 2.74 19.10
C VAL A 29 -8.03 2.04 18.14
N THR A 30 -9.02 2.72 17.59
CA THR A 30 -9.94 2.20 16.57
C THR A 30 -9.47 2.61 15.18
N ILE A 31 -9.31 1.64 14.29
CA ILE A 31 -8.82 1.82 12.94
C ILE A 31 -9.90 1.36 11.96
N ALA A 32 -10.25 2.21 11.01
CA ALA A 32 -11.07 1.88 9.86
C ALA A 32 -10.19 1.43 8.68
N TYR A 33 -10.61 0.39 7.98
CA TYR A 33 -9.90 -0.13 6.80
C TYR A 33 -10.82 -0.06 5.59
N LEU A 34 -10.38 0.69 4.57
CA LEU A 34 -11.07 0.81 3.29
C LEU A 34 -10.13 0.39 2.15
N SER A 35 -10.67 0.03 0.98
CA SER A 35 -9.85 -0.32 -0.17
C SER A 35 -10.63 -0.16 -1.47
N TYR A 36 -9.95 0.30 -2.50
CA TYR A 36 -10.52 0.65 -3.80
C TYR A 36 -9.62 0.16 -4.93
N THR A 37 -10.18 0.01 -6.12
CA THR A 37 -9.40 -0.43 -7.29
C THR A 37 -9.69 0.42 -8.51
N GLU A 38 -8.68 0.71 -9.31
CA GLU A 38 -8.85 1.38 -10.59
C GLU A 38 -9.39 0.43 -11.66
N HIS A 39 -8.98 -0.85 -11.59
CA HIS A 39 -9.41 -1.87 -12.56
C HIS A 39 -9.26 -3.29 -12.00
N THR A 40 -9.89 -4.24 -12.66
CA THR A 40 -9.94 -5.66 -12.28
C THR A 40 -9.41 -6.58 -13.38
N ASN A 41 -8.34 -6.18 -14.08
CA ASN A 41 -7.69 -6.96 -15.16
C ASN A 41 -8.66 -7.50 -16.23
N GLY A 42 -9.66 -6.67 -16.61
CA GLY A 42 -10.66 -7.02 -17.61
C GLY A 42 -11.78 -7.95 -17.13
N ILE A 43 -11.74 -8.40 -15.89
CA ILE A 43 -12.83 -9.16 -15.29
C ILE A 43 -13.94 -8.18 -14.90
N ARG A 44 -15.03 -8.19 -15.65
CA ARG A 44 -16.19 -7.35 -15.35
C ARG A 44 -17.01 -7.95 -14.22
N GLN A 45 -17.47 -7.10 -13.32
CA GLN A 45 -18.46 -7.49 -12.33
C GLN A 45 -19.74 -7.98 -13.02
N ASN A 46 -20.17 -9.19 -12.65
CA ASN A 46 -21.44 -9.73 -13.14
C ASN A 46 -22.59 -9.11 -12.31
N LYS A 47 -23.67 -8.66 -12.97
CA LYS A 47 -24.85 -8.09 -12.31
C LYS A 47 -25.52 -9.03 -11.29
N ASN A 48 -25.21 -10.32 -11.35
CA ASN A 48 -25.74 -11.33 -10.43
C ASN A 48 -24.77 -11.67 -9.26
N MET A 49 -23.61 -10.97 -9.16
CA MET A 49 -22.71 -11.15 -8.04
C MET A 49 -23.25 -10.40 -6.82
N THR A 50 -23.29 -11.09 -5.69
CA THR A 50 -23.65 -10.51 -4.39
C THR A 50 -22.51 -9.65 -3.81
N ALA A 51 -21.35 -9.62 -4.46
CA ALA A 51 -20.17 -8.90 -4.02
C ALA A 51 -19.82 -7.78 -5.00
N ASN A 52 -19.64 -6.57 -4.50
CA ASN A 52 -19.27 -5.40 -5.26
C ASN A 52 -17.80 -5.01 -5.04
N VAL A 53 -17.14 -4.59 -6.12
CA VAL A 53 -15.84 -3.93 -6.08
C VAL A 53 -16.06 -2.44 -6.32
N ILE A 54 -15.56 -1.59 -5.45
CA ILE A 54 -15.66 -0.14 -5.60
C ILE A 54 -14.49 0.33 -6.45
N TYR A 55 -14.82 0.89 -7.61
CA TYR A 55 -13.82 1.45 -8.53
C TYR A 55 -13.45 2.88 -8.14
N THR A 56 -12.19 3.28 -8.40
CA THR A 56 -11.71 4.64 -8.13
C THR A 56 -12.47 5.72 -8.88
N SER A 57 -13.23 5.36 -9.93
CA SER A 57 -14.15 6.26 -10.65
C SER A 57 -15.44 6.56 -9.89
N GLN A 58 -15.77 5.80 -8.84
CA GLN A 58 -16.96 6.01 -8.01
C GLN A 58 -16.64 6.97 -6.86
N THR A 59 -16.22 8.18 -7.21
CA THR A 59 -15.67 9.16 -6.25
C THR A 59 -16.66 9.52 -5.14
N ASP A 60 -17.95 9.63 -5.44
CA ASP A 60 -18.99 9.98 -4.46
C ASP A 60 -19.13 8.89 -3.38
N VAL A 61 -19.06 7.62 -3.78
CA VAL A 61 -19.12 6.47 -2.87
C VAL A 61 -17.87 6.45 -1.99
N ILE A 62 -16.69 6.69 -2.59
CA ILE A 62 -15.41 6.70 -1.87
C ILE A 62 -15.39 7.85 -0.85
N GLU A 63 -15.78 9.06 -1.26
CA GLU A 63 -15.86 10.21 -0.36
C GLU A 63 -16.79 9.92 0.81
N HIS A 64 -18.00 9.42 0.53
CA HIS A 64 -18.98 9.06 1.56
C HIS A 64 -18.37 8.07 2.58
N GLN A 65 -17.76 6.99 2.10
CA GLN A 65 -17.17 5.95 2.97
C GLN A 65 -15.99 6.46 3.80
N VAL A 66 -15.09 7.26 3.21
CA VAL A 66 -13.94 7.81 3.93
C VAL A 66 -14.37 8.79 5.00
N ARG A 67 -15.35 9.67 4.69
CA ARG A 67 -15.93 10.60 5.67
C ARG A 67 -16.67 9.87 6.81
N LEU A 68 -17.41 8.81 6.47
CA LEU A 68 -18.10 7.97 7.46
C LEU A 68 -17.08 7.23 8.35
N ALA A 69 -16.02 6.67 7.76
CA ALA A 69 -14.92 6.03 8.48
C ALA A 69 -14.25 7.00 9.45
N ARG A 70 -14.02 8.25 9.03
CA ARG A 70 -13.44 9.30 9.89
C ARG A 70 -14.29 9.61 11.11
N GLN A 71 -15.62 9.50 11.01
CA GLN A 71 -16.54 9.71 12.14
C GLN A 71 -16.53 8.53 13.13
N GLN A 72 -16.17 7.32 12.68
CA GLN A 72 -16.27 6.08 13.47
C GLN A 72 -14.93 5.58 14.02
N ALA A 73 -13.80 6.12 13.55
CA ALA A 73 -12.48 5.63 13.90
C ALA A 73 -11.50 6.74 14.27
N ASP A 74 -10.49 6.37 15.05
CA ASP A 74 -9.35 7.24 15.39
C ASP A 74 -8.43 7.43 14.18
N PHE A 75 -8.29 6.36 13.36
CA PHE A 75 -7.49 6.36 12.12
C PHE A 75 -8.22 5.70 10.98
N VAL A 76 -8.03 6.25 9.78
CA VAL A 76 -8.56 5.70 8.52
C VAL A 76 -7.40 5.28 7.61
N VAL A 77 -7.32 3.98 7.32
CA VAL A 77 -6.32 3.39 6.44
C VAL A 77 -7.00 2.96 5.15
N VAL A 78 -6.49 3.45 4.01
CA VAL A 78 -7.05 3.19 2.68
C VAL A 78 -6.04 2.46 1.80
N GLY A 79 -6.38 1.26 1.35
CA GLY A 79 -5.65 0.54 0.30
C GLY A 79 -6.17 0.92 -1.08
N VAL A 80 -5.28 1.20 -2.04
CA VAL A 80 -5.69 1.51 -3.41
C VAL A 80 -4.88 0.72 -4.43
N HIS A 81 -5.56 0.04 -5.34
CA HIS A 81 -4.96 -0.63 -6.47
C HIS A 81 -5.10 0.28 -7.71
N TRP A 82 -4.00 0.94 -8.09
CA TRP A 82 -4.00 2.07 -9.05
C TRP A 82 -2.69 2.22 -9.83
N GLY A 83 -2.71 3.12 -10.82
CA GLY A 83 -1.51 3.55 -11.53
C GLY A 83 -1.16 2.68 -12.73
N VAL A 84 0.08 2.73 -13.18
CA VAL A 84 0.54 2.09 -14.41
C VAL A 84 1.49 0.95 -14.08
N GLU A 85 1.21 -0.26 -14.61
CA GLU A 85 2.07 -1.43 -14.44
C GLU A 85 3.51 -1.15 -14.88
N ASN A 86 4.46 -1.59 -14.07
CA ASN A 86 5.90 -1.50 -14.32
C ASN A 86 6.45 -0.06 -14.40
N SER A 87 5.69 0.92 -13.92
CA SER A 87 6.11 2.32 -13.87
C SER A 87 6.46 2.74 -12.44
N HIS A 88 7.69 3.21 -12.22
CA HIS A 88 8.09 3.86 -10.97
C HIS A 88 7.55 5.29 -10.86
N ALA A 89 7.12 5.89 -11.97
CA ALA A 89 6.56 7.22 -11.97
C ALA A 89 5.13 7.22 -11.41
N VAL A 90 4.88 8.07 -10.43
CA VAL A 90 3.54 8.35 -9.91
C VAL A 90 2.81 9.24 -10.92
N VAL A 91 1.66 8.80 -11.42
CA VAL A 91 0.85 9.56 -12.37
C VAL A 91 -0.13 10.52 -11.68
N ASP A 92 -0.63 11.52 -12.42
CA ASP A 92 -1.47 12.57 -11.85
C ASP A 92 -2.79 12.04 -11.27
N SER A 93 -3.37 10.98 -11.84
CA SER A 93 -4.56 10.33 -11.28
C SER A 93 -4.32 9.78 -9.87
N GLN A 94 -3.14 9.17 -9.63
CA GLN A 94 -2.76 8.70 -8.29
C GLN A 94 -2.61 9.87 -7.31
N ARG A 95 -1.94 10.96 -7.72
CA ARG A 95 -1.75 12.16 -6.89
C ARG A 95 -3.08 12.82 -6.53
N THR A 96 -3.95 12.98 -7.51
CA THR A 96 -5.27 13.59 -7.31
C THR A 96 -6.12 12.76 -6.35
N LEU A 97 -6.20 11.45 -6.56
CA LEU A 97 -6.99 10.59 -5.67
C LEU A 97 -6.37 10.52 -4.26
N ALA A 98 -5.04 10.49 -4.14
CA ALA A 98 -4.38 10.52 -2.83
C ALA A 98 -4.73 11.80 -2.05
N GLN A 99 -4.70 12.97 -2.71
CA GLN A 99 -5.08 14.24 -2.10
C GLN A 99 -6.55 14.25 -1.68
N ASN A 100 -7.45 13.79 -2.56
CA ASN A 100 -8.87 13.69 -2.24
C ASN A 100 -9.11 12.77 -1.03
N LEU A 101 -8.47 11.60 -0.99
CA LEU A 101 -8.58 10.68 0.16
C LEU A 101 -8.12 11.33 1.47
N ALA A 102 -6.99 12.07 1.43
CA ALA A 102 -6.51 12.84 2.57
C ALA A 102 -7.52 13.90 3.03
N ASP A 103 -8.09 14.67 2.09
CA ASP A 103 -9.08 15.73 2.34
C ASP A 103 -10.39 15.16 2.90
N TRP A 104 -10.77 13.96 2.48
CA TRP A 104 -11.97 13.28 2.99
C TRP A 104 -11.78 12.62 4.35
N GLY A 105 -10.54 12.38 4.80
CA GLY A 105 -10.28 11.88 6.15
C GLY A 105 -9.35 10.70 6.28
N ALA A 106 -8.70 10.23 5.21
CA ALA A 106 -7.69 9.18 5.30
C ALA A 106 -6.43 9.69 6.02
N ASP A 107 -5.87 8.87 6.91
CA ASP A 107 -4.61 9.15 7.61
C ASP A 107 -3.43 8.42 6.96
N VAL A 108 -3.68 7.22 6.41
CA VAL A 108 -2.68 6.39 5.73
C VAL A 108 -3.26 5.85 4.44
N ILE A 109 -2.54 6.05 3.32
CA ILE A 109 -2.90 5.55 2.00
C ILE A 109 -1.81 4.61 1.50
N VAL A 110 -2.19 3.38 1.14
CA VAL A 110 -1.26 2.33 0.70
C VAL A 110 -1.61 1.90 -0.72
N GLY A 111 -0.76 2.28 -1.66
CA GLY A 111 -0.91 1.95 -3.07
C GLY A 111 -0.30 0.60 -3.46
N THR A 112 -0.92 -0.04 -4.44
CA THR A 112 -0.50 -1.30 -5.08
C THR A 112 -0.83 -1.25 -6.57
N HIS A 113 -0.53 -2.27 -7.33
CA HIS A 113 -0.74 -2.48 -8.77
C HIS A 113 0.50 -2.25 -9.64
N PRO A 114 1.32 -1.20 -9.52
CA PRO A 114 2.45 -1.00 -10.44
C PRO A 114 3.44 -2.17 -10.48
N HIS A 115 3.40 -3.09 -9.51
CA HIS A 115 4.33 -4.22 -9.35
C HIS A 115 5.79 -3.82 -9.15
N VAL A 116 6.06 -2.54 -9.04
CA VAL A 116 7.35 -1.92 -8.74
C VAL A 116 7.17 -0.87 -7.64
N LEU A 117 8.25 -0.52 -6.96
CA LEU A 117 8.22 0.53 -5.96
C LEU A 117 7.89 1.89 -6.58
N GLN A 118 7.04 2.65 -5.93
CA GLN A 118 6.87 4.08 -6.13
C GLN A 118 7.10 4.79 -4.82
N ASP A 119 7.47 6.07 -4.87
CA ASP A 119 7.81 6.86 -3.70
C ASP A 119 6.65 7.03 -2.71
N ALA A 120 6.97 7.59 -1.56
CA ALA A 120 6.04 7.95 -0.51
C ALA A 120 6.17 9.43 -0.16
N GLN A 121 5.10 10.00 0.39
CA GLN A 121 5.12 11.40 0.84
C GLN A 121 4.10 11.69 1.93
N TRP A 122 4.30 12.79 2.63
CA TRP A 122 3.27 13.40 3.44
C TRP A 122 2.41 14.32 2.59
N LEU A 123 1.09 14.24 2.79
CA LEU A 123 0.10 15.15 2.26
C LEU A 123 -0.42 16.04 3.39
N THR A 124 -0.80 17.27 3.06
CA THR A 124 -1.57 18.14 3.96
C THR A 124 -3.01 18.17 3.47
N ALA A 125 -3.92 17.67 4.26
CA ALA A 125 -5.35 17.70 3.99
C ALA A 125 -5.93 19.11 4.11
N ALA A 126 -7.10 19.35 3.53
CA ALA A 126 -7.77 20.65 3.53
C ALA A 126 -8.07 21.19 4.96
N ASP A 127 -8.21 20.31 5.94
CA ASP A 127 -8.40 20.66 7.36
C ASP A 127 -7.09 20.81 8.15
N GLY A 128 -5.93 20.73 7.46
CA GLY A 128 -4.59 20.87 8.04
C GLY A 128 -4.01 19.58 8.63
N ARG A 129 -4.74 18.45 8.65
CA ARG A 129 -4.20 17.16 9.07
C ARG A 129 -3.10 16.70 8.12
N ARG A 130 -2.18 15.88 8.64
CA ARG A 130 -1.17 15.20 7.85
C ARG A 130 -1.65 13.79 7.50
N SER A 131 -1.56 13.42 6.25
CA SER A 131 -1.84 12.08 5.76
C SER A 131 -0.58 11.50 5.10
N PHE A 132 -0.29 10.22 5.34
CA PHE A 132 0.85 9.55 4.72
C PHE A 132 0.39 8.71 3.54
N VAL A 133 1.07 8.83 2.39
CA VAL A 133 0.84 7.98 1.23
C VAL A 133 2.14 7.26 0.81
N ALA A 134 2.05 5.93 0.63
CA ALA A 134 3.00 5.14 -0.13
C ALA A 134 2.33 4.76 -1.46
N PHE A 135 2.81 5.30 -2.59
CA PHE A 135 2.11 5.16 -3.87
C PHE A 135 2.16 3.74 -4.44
N SER A 136 3.25 2.99 -4.20
CA SER A 136 3.30 1.55 -4.48
C SER A 136 4.34 0.86 -3.62
N LEU A 137 3.92 -0.21 -2.94
CA LEU A 137 4.83 -1.07 -2.19
C LEU A 137 5.52 -2.14 -3.07
N GLY A 138 5.26 -2.16 -4.38
CA GLY A 138 5.76 -3.22 -5.26
C GLY A 138 5.18 -4.60 -4.90
N ASN A 139 5.92 -5.65 -5.25
CA ASN A 139 5.52 -7.03 -4.97
C ASN A 139 6.13 -7.54 -3.66
N PHE A 140 5.31 -8.10 -2.79
CA PHE A 140 5.80 -8.80 -1.59
C PHE A 140 6.31 -10.20 -1.92
N LEU A 141 5.57 -10.95 -2.73
CA LEU A 141 5.94 -12.28 -3.22
C LEU A 141 5.42 -12.43 -4.66
N SER A 142 6.32 -12.72 -5.61
CA SER A 142 5.95 -12.79 -7.03
C SER A 142 6.90 -13.69 -7.81
N THR A 143 6.42 -14.30 -8.87
CA THR A 143 7.24 -15.02 -9.87
C THR A 143 7.47 -14.19 -11.13
N GLN A 144 7.26 -12.88 -11.09
CA GLN A 144 7.63 -11.97 -12.18
C GLN A 144 9.13 -11.99 -12.41
N SER A 145 9.57 -11.60 -13.62
CA SER A 145 10.94 -11.90 -14.04
C SER A 145 11.82 -10.68 -14.24
N ARG A 146 11.29 -9.47 -14.11
CA ARG A 146 12.10 -8.25 -14.22
C ARG A 146 12.68 -7.88 -12.85
N PRO A 147 13.95 -7.48 -12.77
CA PRO A 147 14.59 -7.11 -11.50
C PRO A 147 13.79 -6.11 -10.66
N ASP A 148 13.21 -5.08 -11.30
CA ASP A 148 12.40 -4.07 -10.61
C ASP A 148 11.13 -4.64 -9.95
N GLN A 149 10.57 -5.70 -10.53
CA GLN A 149 9.37 -6.38 -10.03
C GLN A 149 9.68 -7.37 -8.88
N LEU A 150 10.95 -7.64 -8.63
CA LEU A 150 11.40 -8.51 -7.53
C LEU A 150 11.68 -7.70 -6.24
N VAL A 151 11.63 -6.38 -6.33
CA VAL A 151 11.84 -5.48 -5.19
C VAL A 151 10.50 -4.91 -4.77
N GLY A 152 10.13 -5.17 -3.51
CA GLY A 152 8.96 -4.59 -2.86
C GLY A 152 9.35 -3.89 -1.57
N ALA A 153 8.37 -3.53 -0.75
CA ALA A 153 8.60 -2.98 0.59
C ALA A 153 7.51 -3.38 1.57
N ILE A 154 7.87 -3.41 2.85
CA ILE A 154 6.95 -3.45 3.98
C ILE A 154 6.90 -2.04 4.57
N LEU A 155 5.70 -1.46 4.68
CA LEU A 155 5.47 -0.21 5.40
C LEU A 155 5.28 -0.52 6.88
N THR A 156 6.06 0.14 7.74
CA THR A 156 5.84 0.22 9.19
C THR A 156 5.58 1.66 9.58
N LEU A 157 4.71 1.87 10.56
CA LEU A 157 4.41 3.18 11.13
C LEU A 157 3.81 3.02 12.53
N GLN A 158 3.75 4.10 13.29
CA GLN A 158 3.05 4.15 14.57
C GLN A 158 1.76 4.97 14.43
N LEU A 159 0.67 4.46 15.00
CA LEU A 159 -0.58 5.18 15.19
C LEU A 159 -0.69 5.56 16.66
N GLN A 160 -0.57 6.84 16.97
CA GLN A 160 -0.58 7.35 18.34
C GLN A 160 -1.87 8.11 18.61
N LYS A 161 -2.58 7.70 19.67
CA LYS A 161 -3.73 8.41 20.23
C LYS A 161 -3.39 8.95 21.61
N THR A 162 -3.46 10.25 21.78
CA THR A 162 -3.13 10.94 23.04
C THR A 162 -4.34 11.72 23.55
N THR A 163 -4.72 11.49 24.80
CA THR A 163 -5.75 12.30 25.45
C THR A 163 -5.05 13.41 26.23
N GLN A 164 -5.36 14.66 25.89
CA GLN A 164 -4.81 15.84 26.52
C GLN A 164 -5.48 16.10 27.88
N PRO A 165 -4.85 16.88 28.80
CA PRO A 165 -5.44 17.20 30.10
C PRO A 165 -6.81 17.91 30.04
N ASN A 166 -7.09 18.59 28.93
CA ASN A 166 -8.38 19.24 28.66
C ASN A 166 -9.47 18.29 28.11
N GLY A 167 -9.14 16.98 27.97
CA GLY A 167 -10.03 15.96 27.41
C GLY A 167 -10.06 15.87 25.90
N SER A 168 -9.35 16.74 25.16
CA SER A 168 -9.24 16.62 23.70
C SER A 168 -8.37 15.39 23.31
N VAL A 169 -8.71 14.75 22.21
CA VAL A 169 -7.98 13.60 21.66
C VAL A 169 -7.20 14.04 20.42
N GLN A 170 -5.93 13.71 20.41
CA GLN A 170 -5.04 13.91 19.27
C GLN A 170 -4.61 12.55 18.72
N CYS A 171 -4.75 12.38 17.41
CA CYS A 171 -4.35 11.17 16.68
C CYS A 171 -3.28 11.53 15.65
N GLU A 172 -2.15 10.83 15.68
CA GLU A 172 -1.00 11.11 14.83
C GLU A 172 -0.42 9.83 14.22
N VAL A 173 -0.07 9.91 12.92
CA VAL A 173 0.74 8.92 12.24
C VAL A 173 2.20 9.31 12.40
N LEU A 174 3.02 8.42 12.96
CA LEU A 174 4.42 8.68 13.29
C LEU A 174 5.35 7.66 12.64
N ALA A 175 6.59 8.08 12.37
CA ALA A 175 7.71 7.27 11.95
C ALA A 175 7.39 6.28 10.80
N PRO A 176 6.78 6.73 9.68
CA PRO A 176 6.58 5.84 8.55
C PRO A 176 7.93 5.45 7.96
N GLN A 177 8.15 4.13 7.79
CA GLN A 177 9.35 3.55 7.20
C GLN A 177 8.97 2.48 6.18
N LEU A 178 9.65 2.49 5.06
CA LEU A 178 9.58 1.49 4.01
C LEU A 178 10.81 0.58 4.11
N HIS A 179 10.60 -0.67 4.49
CA HIS A 179 11.65 -1.70 4.57
C HIS A 179 11.65 -2.48 3.26
N PRO A 180 12.64 -2.29 2.37
CA PRO A 180 12.68 -2.98 1.10
C PRO A 180 12.76 -4.49 1.28
N THR A 181 12.07 -5.20 0.39
CA THR A 181 12.08 -6.66 0.31
C THR A 181 12.54 -7.13 -1.05
N VAL A 182 13.02 -8.36 -1.10
CA VAL A 182 13.43 -9.03 -2.35
C VAL A 182 12.71 -10.35 -2.44
N THR A 183 11.94 -10.56 -3.51
CA THR A 183 11.47 -11.88 -3.87
C THR A 183 12.62 -12.66 -4.48
N HIS A 184 12.99 -13.78 -3.88
CA HIS A 184 14.00 -14.71 -4.37
C HIS A 184 13.34 -16.00 -4.86
N TYR A 185 13.85 -16.56 -5.94
CA TYR A 185 13.51 -17.90 -6.43
C TYR A 185 14.72 -18.57 -7.04
N ASP A 186 14.74 -19.89 -6.96
CA ASP A 186 15.77 -20.72 -7.59
C ASP A 186 15.47 -20.94 -9.10
N ALA A 187 16.32 -21.69 -9.80
CA ALA A 187 16.11 -22.05 -11.20
C ALA A 187 14.70 -22.62 -11.43
N GLY A 188 14.08 -22.27 -12.55
CA GLY A 188 12.72 -22.67 -12.88
C GLY A 188 11.63 -22.01 -12.03
N LYS A 189 11.95 -20.90 -11.34
CA LYS A 189 11.05 -20.18 -10.42
C LYS A 189 10.55 -21.06 -9.26
N SER A 190 11.38 -21.97 -8.79
CA SER A 190 11.12 -22.83 -7.63
C SER A 190 11.54 -22.15 -6.33
N ASN A 191 11.06 -22.66 -5.19
CA ASN A 191 11.42 -22.18 -3.84
C ASN A 191 11.26 -20.66 -3.67
N VAL A 192 10.13 -20.11 -4.10
CA VAL A 192 9.85 -18.67 -4.03
C VAL A 192 9.72 -18.22 -2.57
N ARG A 193 10.46 -17.18 -2.19
CA ARG A 193 10.48 -16.64 -0.82
C ARG A 193 10.85 -15.16 -0.82
N THR A 194 10.45 -14.45 0.23
CA THR A 194 10.75 -13.03 0.40
C THR A 194 11.76 -12.84 1.52
N TYR A 195 12.76 -12.01 1.26
CA TYR A 195 13.76 -11.55 2.24
C TYR A 195 13.60 -10.05 2.48
N LEU A 196 13.91 -9.56 3.67
CA LEU A 196 14.24 -8.15 3.84
C LEU A 196 15.54 -7.86 3.10
N LEU A 197 15.63 -6.72 2.42
CA LEU A 197 16.82 -6.36 1.64
C LEU A 197 18.08 -6.29 2.53
N ARG A 198 17.95 -5.84 3.78
CA ARG A 198 19.06 -5.81 4.75
C ARG A 198 19.64 -7.19 5.07
N ASP A 199 18.83 -8.25 4.94
CA ASP A 199 19.22 -9.64 5.19
C ASP A 199 19.59 -10.39 3.89
N TYR A 200 19.48 -9.72 2.73
CA TYR A 200 19.74 -10.31 1.43
C TYR A 200 21.22 -10.17 1.06
N THR A 201 21.90 -11.30 0.83
CA THR A 201 23.34 -11.32 0.63
C THR A 201 23.76 -11.33 -0.84
N GLN A 202 25.06 -11.09 -1.08
CA GLN A 202 25.65 -11.18 -2.42
C GLN A 202 25.58 -12.60 -2.98
N GLU A 203 25.72 -13.61 -2.12
CA GLU A 203 25.62 -15.02 -2.50
C GLU A 203 24.19 -15.38 -2.93
N LEU A 204 23.18 -14.89 -2.21
CA LEU A 204 21.77 -15.05 -2.60
C LEU A 204 21.51 -14.38 -3.95
N ALA A 205 21.99 -13.15 -4.15
CA ALA A 205 21.83 -12.44 -5.42
C ALA A 205 22.52 -13.22 -6.58
N ALA A 206 23.69 -13.78 -6.35
CA ALA A 206 24.42 -14.57 -7.33
C ALA A 206 23.72 -15.90 -7.66
N ALA A 207 23.00 -16.50 -6.72
CA ALA A 207 22.27 -17.76 -6.88
C ALA A 207 20.84 -17.57 -7.43
N HIS A 208 20.35 -16.33 -7.55
CA HIS A 208 18.98 -16.06 -7.94
C HIS A 208 18.65 -16.53 -9.36
N GLY A 209 17.54 -17.27 -9.52
CA GLY A 209 17.11 -17.83 -10.80
C GLY A 209 16.82 -16.80 -11.91
N VAL A 210 16.56 -15.52 -11.57
CA VAL A 210 16.38 -14.42 -12.53
C VAL A 210 17.63 -14.16 -13.37
N ARG A 211 18.82 -14.53 -12.88
CA ARG A 211 20.09 -14.36 -13.57
C ARG A 211 20.19 -15.10 -14.91
N ALA A 212 19.34 -16.11 -15.11
CA ALA A 212 19.21 -16.76 -16.42
C ALA A 212 18.83 -15.76 -17.53
N ASN A 213 18.07 -14.71 -17.21
CA ASN A 213 17.64 -13.66 -18.15
C ASN A 213 18.29 -12.30 -17.91
N TYR A 214 18.81 -12.07 -16.71
CA TYR A 214 19.42 -10.80 -16.26
C TYR A 214 20.73 -11.13 -15.54
N SER A 215 21.80 -11.39 -16.30
CA SER A 215 23.11 -11.80 -15.78
C SER A 215 23.74 -10.76 -14.85
N ASP A 216 23.35 -9.48 -14.98
CA ASP A 216 23.76 -8.34 -14.17
C ASP A 216 22.96 -8.17 -12.87
N PHE A 217 22.01 -9.07 -12.57
CA PHE A 217 21.27 -9.05 -11.30
C PHE A 217 22.24 -9.25 -10.14
N SER A 218 22.26 -8.31 -9.21
CA SER A 218 23.20 -8.23 -8.09
C SER A 218 22.59 -7.50 -6.91
N LEU A 219 23.19 -7.65 -5.74
CA LEU A 219 22.78 -6.93 -4.53
C LEU A 219 22.83 -5.39 -4.74
N ASP A 220 23.90 -4.88 -5.35
CA ASP A 220 24.05 -3.45 -5.66
C ASP A 220 22.91 -2.95 -6.55
N ARG A 221 22.53 -3.71 -7.59
CA ARG A 221 21.40 -3.34 -8.45
C ARG A 221 20.08 -3.25 -7.68
N ILE A 222 19.81 -4.21 -6.79
CA ILE A 222 18.58 -4.23 -6.00
C ILE A 222 18.56 -3.05 -5.03
N GLN A 223 19.69 -2.76 -4.37
CA GLN A 223 19.82 -1.60 -3.48
C GLN A 223 19.56 -0.28 -4.22
N LYS A 224 20.11 -0.13 -5.42
CA LYS A 224 19.84 1.04 -6.27
C LYS A 224 18.38 1.17 -6.67
N ILE A 225 17.68 0.06 -6.96
CA ILE A 225 16.24 0.09 -7.24
C ILE A 225 15.49 0.69 -6.04
N ALA A 226 15.77 0.24 -4.82
CA ALA A 226 15.13 0.79 -3.62
C ALA A 226 15.50 2.27 -3.39
N GLN A 227 16.78 2.63 -3.47
CA GLN A 227 17.28 3.99 -3.25
C GLN A 227 16.78 5.01 -4.26
N ASN A 228 16.59 4.60 -5.52
CA ASN A 228 16.13 5.50 -6.58
C ASN A 228 14.61 5.74 -6.55
N ASN A 229 13.84 4.88 -5.87
CA ASN A 229 12.39 4.90 -5.93
C ASN A 229 11.71 5.13 -4.57
N ILE A 230 12.47 5.24 -3.49
CA ILE A 230 11.99 5.60 -2.15
C ILE A 230 12.84 6.76 -1.64
N SER A 231 12.18 7.84 -1.25
CA SER A 231 12.84 8.99 -0.61
C SER A 231 13.62 8.56 0.64
N ALA A 232 14.83 9.08 0.80
CA ALA A 232 15.73 8.70 1.91
C ALA A 232 15.12 8.89 3.30
N SER A 233 14.17 9.80 3.45
CA SER A 233 13.44 10.06 4.70
C SER A 233 12.53 8.91 5.14
N PHE A 234 12.18 8.01 4.22
CA PHE A 234 11.29 6.86 4.48
C PHE A 234 11.98 5.52 4.28
N LEU A 235 13.15 5.50 3.63
CA LEU A 235 13.87 4.27 3.29
C LEU A 235 14.61 3.71 4.51
N ALA A 236 14.25 2.49 4.94
CA ALA A 236 14.93 1.75 6.00
C ALA A 236 15.79 0.62 5.43
N LEU A 237 17.10 0.84 5.34
CA LEU A 237 18.10 -0.14 4.86
C LEU A 237 18.83 -0.90 6.00
N THR A 238 18.63 -0.47 7.22
CA THR A 238 19.26 -1.06 8.43
C THR A 238 18.22 -1.72 9.33
#